data_e62ab27a05ae4e3fdefb81d107193aff
#
_entry.id   e62ab27a05ae4e3fdefb81d107193aff
#
_cell.length_a   1.000
_cell.length_b   1.000
_cell.length_c   1.000
_cell.angle_alpha   90.00
_cell.angle_beta   90.00
_cell.angle_gamma   90.00
#
_symmetry.space_group_name_H-M   'P 1'
#
loop_
_entity.id
_entity.type
_entity.pdbx_description
1 polymer ?
#
loop_
_entity_poly.entity_id
_entity_poly.type
_entity_poly.pdbx_seq_one_letter_code
_entity_poly.pdbx_strand_id
1 'polypeptide(L)'
;MLLEGAIVYSNLIALLSLGLTITYITTSVPNFAHGTIAVFGSYLALILLYFLNIHPYIAIPIVFLLCGLIGILCYSLVLRPLIKRGASVVILMIATLALDLILLGFIGSLSDAIEEITSKSAKKFIFAIYDFEISGISGILFVSTASMISILVLLWFLLFKTKFGIALRASMENPALAEVMGIDVEKTRIFSWFLSSSLAGLAGTLLPFKQEIVPLTGSLIIVSIFSASIVGGLASIAGAIFGGYLIGISESLATYGLSMIFGSEILLYSKVIPLTALVIVLLLMPQGIVEGLRKWIKFFSI
;
A
#
# COMPACT_ATOMS: atom_id res chain seq x y z
N MET A 1 21.15 -4.69 -11.36
CA MET A 1 19.85 -4.48 -12.03
C MET A 1 18.71 -5.37 -11.53
N LEU A 2 18.80 -6.74 -11.59
CA LEU A 2 17.69 -7.59 -11.13
C LEU A 2 17.42 -7.47 -9.63
N LEU A 3 18.45 -7.64 -8.80
CA LEU A 3 18.33 -7.54 -7.34
C LEU A 3 17.90 -6.14 -6.88
N GLU A 4 18.43 -5.09 -7.52
CA GLU A 4 17.98 -3.71 -7.26
C GLU A 4 16.49 -3.55 -7.52
N GLY A 5 16.04 -4.00 -8.68
CA GLY A 5 14.62 -3.96 -9.03
C GLY A 5 13.73 -4.78 -8.09
N ALA A 6 14.21 -5.92 -7.60
CA ALA A 6 13.50 -6.73 -6.60
C ALA A 6 13.42 -6.02 -5.25
N ILE A 7 14.49 -5.37 -4.78
CA ILE A 7 14.51 -4.61 -3.53
C ILE A 7 13.58 -3.39 -3.63
N VAL A 8 13.66 -2.63 -4.73
CA VAL A 8 12.77 -1.48 -4.96
C VAL A 8 11.32 -1.91 -4.91
N TYR A 9 10.95 -2.95 -5.67
CA TYR A 9 9.57 -3.44 -5.69
C TYR A 9 9.12 -3.93 -4.31
N SER A 10 9.99 -4.60 -3.58
CA SER A 10 9.70 -5.06 -2.21
C SER A 10 9.49 -3.91 -1.23
N ASN A 11 10.28 -2.84 -1.32
CA ASN A 11 10.07 -1.62 -0.54
C ASN A 11 8.68 -1.03 -0.80
N LEU A 12 8.26 -0.96 -2.08
CA LEU A 12 6.95 -0.42 -2.45
C LEU A 12 5.80 -1.31 -1.95
N ILE A 13 5.89 -2.62 -2.14
CA ILE A 13 4.88 -3.57 -1.64
C ILE A 13 4.83 -3.56 -0.10
N ALA A 14 5.97 -3.45 0.58
CA ALA A 14 6.01 -3.34 2.03
C ALA A 14 5.34 -2.04 2.54
N LEU A 15 5.57 -0.90 1.90
CA LEU A 15 4.88 0.36 2.23
C LEU A 15 3.36 0.25 2.02
N LEU A 16 2.95 -0.34 0.92
CA LEU A 16 1.54 -0.55 0.59
C LEU A 16 0.86 -1.54 1.55
N SER A 17 1.50 -2.66 1.86
CA SER A 17 0.96 -3.64 2.79
C SER A 17 0.88 -3.09 4.22
N LEU A 18 1.85 -2.26 4.65
CA LEU A 18 1.78 -1.51 5.90
C LEU A 18 0.54 -0.60 5.96
N GLY A 19 0.31 0.17 4.90
CA GLY A 19 -0.86 1.04 4.81
C GLY A 19 -2.16 0.25 4.92
N LEU A 20 -2.31 -0.82 4.16
CA LEU A 20 -3.49 -1.69 4.20
C LEU A 20 -3.70 -2.27 5.61
N THR A 21 -2.64 -2.76 6.24
CA THR A 21 -2.67 -3.35 7.58
C THR A 21 -3.11 -2.33 8.63
N ILE A 22 -2.64 -1.08 8.58
CA ILE A 22 -3.04 -0.04 9.53
C ILE A 22 -4.55 0.25 9.47
N THR A 23 -5.14 0.32 8.28
CA THR A 23 -6.61 0.48 8.16
C THR A 23 -7.35 -0.77 8.62
N TYR A 24 -6.86 -1.95 8.29
CA TYR A 24 -7.48 -3.21 8.72
C TYR A 24 -7.51 -3.35 10.24
N ILE A 25 -6.41 -3.06 10.92
CA ILE A 25 -6.29 -3.12 12.38
C ILE A 25 -7.36 -2.24 13.08
N THR A 26 -7.65 -1.05 12.53
CA THR A 26 -8.56 -0.09 13.16
C THR A 26 -10.02 -0.25 12.80
N THR A 27 -10.31 -0.78 11.62
CA THR A 27 -11.68 -0.90 11.12
C THR A 27 -12.16 -2.34 10.96
N SER A 28 -11.25 -3.31 11.01
CA SER A 28 -11.48 -4.73 10.67
C SER A 28 -12.03 -4.93 9.25
N VAL A 29 -11.85 -3.92 8.39
CA VAL A 29 -12.32 -3.92 7.00
C VAL A 29 -11.13 -3.80 6.07
N PRO A 30 -10.90 -4.78 5.18
CA PRO A 30 -9.88 -4.65 4.14
C PRO A 30 -10.29 -3.55 3.15
N ASN A 31 -9.35 -2.64 2.84
CA ASN A 31 -9.58 -1.53 1.93
C ASN A 31 -9.21 -1.92 0.49
N PHE A 32 -10.19 -2.26 -0.33
CA PHE A 32 -9.95 -2.62 -1.74
C PHE A 32 -9.52 -1.43 -2.60
N ALA A 33 -9.89 -0.19 -2.24
CA ALA A 33 -9.46 1.00 -2.96
C ALA A 33 -7.98 1.39 -2.72
N HIS A 34 -7.25 0.65 -1.85
CA HIS A 34 -5.89 1.03 -1.45
C HIS A 34 -4.90 1.07 -2.62
N GLY A 35 -5.00 0.12 -3.56
CA GLY A 35 -4.17 0.10 -4.78
C GLY A 35 -4.46 1.28 -5.70
N THR A 36 -5.72 1.63 -5.86
CA THR A 36 -6.14 2.78 -6.69
C THR A 36 -5.79 4.12 -6.05
N ILE A 37 -5.79 4.22 -4.71
CA ILE A 37 -5.24 5.38 -4.00
C ILE A 37 -3.73 5.53 -4.27
N ALA A 38 -2.98 4.42 -4.36
CA ALA A 38 -1.57 4.49 -4.73
C ALA A 38 -1.39 5.03 -6.16
N VAL A 39 -2.16 4.53 -7.12
CA VAL A 39 -2.13 5.04 -8.50
C VAL A 39 -2.58 6.51 -8.56
N PHE A 40 -3.55 6.91 -7.75
CA PHE A 40 -3.91 8.33 -7.63
C PHE A 40 -2.70 9.17 -7.20
N GLY A 41 -1.87 8.65 -6.27
CA GLY A 41 -0.59 9.28 -5.91
C GLY A 41 0.37 9.40 -7.09
N SER A 42 0.45 8.41 -7.99
CA SER A 42 1.24 8.49 -9.23
C SER A 42 0.74 9.63 -10.12
N TYR A 43 -0.58 9.78 -10.27
CA TYR A 43 -1.18 10.86 -11.08
C TYR A 43 -0.99 12.24 -10.45
N LEU A 44 -1.04 12.36 -9.11
CA LEU A 44 -0.70 13.62 -8.44
C LEU A 44 0.76 14.01 -8.69
N ALA A 45 1.68 13.05 -8.63
CA ALA A 45 3.09 13.31 -8.97
C ALA A 45 3.26 13.73 -10.44
N LEU A 46 2.50 13.11 -11.37
CA LEU A 46 2.47 13.48 -12.78
C LEU A 46 1.96 14.91 -12.99
N ILE A 47 0.90 15.31 -12.29
CA ILE A 47 0.37 16.68 -12.33
C ILE A 47 1.41 17.67 -11.83
N LEU A 48 2.05 17.40 -10.69
CA LEU A 48 3.09 18.26 -10.15
C LEU A 48 4.28 18.39 -11.12
N LEU A 49 4.62 17.32 -11.83
CA LEU A 49 5.67 17.31 -12.84
C LEU A 49 5.28 18.13 -14.08
N TYR A 50 4.08 17.91 -14.64
CA TYR A 50 3.68 18.52 -15.92
C TYR A 50 3.29 19.98 -15.80
N PHE A 51 2.63 20.38 -14.72
CA PHE A 51 2.12 21.74 -14.54
C PHE A 51 3.06 22.64 -13.74
N LEU A 52 3.78 22.08 -12.75
CA LEU A 52 4.64 22.85 -11.85
C LEU A 52 6.14 22.55 -12.05
N ASN A 53 6.52 21.65 -12.95
CA ASN A 53 7.89 21.19 -13.17
C ASN A 53 8.59 20.72 -11.88
N ILE A 54 7.80 20.19 -10.90
CA ILE A 54 8.34 19.65 -9.66
C ILE A 54 8.83 18.23 -9.94
N HIS A 55 10.09 17.95 -9.61
CA HIS A 55 10.65 16.62 -9.76
C HIS A 55 9.87 15.60 -8.91
N PRO A 56 9.56 14.37 -9.41
CA PRO A 56 8.72 13.41 -8.70
C PRO A 56 9.23 13.06 -7.29
N TYR A 57 10.53 13.02 -7.05
CA TYR A 57 11.06 12.79 -5.70
C TYR A 57 10.78 13.94 -4.73
N ILE A 58 10.75 15.18 -5.20
CA ILE A 58 10.39 16.34 -4.38
C ILE A 58 8.88 16.39 -4.15
N ALA A 59 8.09 15.81 -5.05
CA ALA A 59 6.64 15.69 -4.91
C ALA A 59 6.20 14.74 -3.78
N ILE A 60 7.06 13.83 -3.31
CA ILE A 60 6.72 12.81 -2.30
C ILE A 60 6.01 13.40 -1.06
N PRO A 61 6.53 14.42 -0.36
CA PRO A 61 5.84 14.96 0.82
C PRO A 61 4.47 15.57 0.52
N ILE A 62 4.33 16.21 -0.65
CA ILE A 62 3.08 16.83 -1.09
C ILE A 62 2.04 15.74 -1.37
N VAL A 63 2.42 14.73 -2.14
CA VAL A 63 1.55 13.60 -2.49
C VAL A 63 1.18 12.80 -1.23
N PHE A 64 2.12 12.60 -0.32
CA PHE A 64 1.87 11.96 0.98
C PHE A 64 0.72 12.66 1.73
N LEU A 65 0.75 13.98 1.84
CA LEU A 65 -0.30 14.75 2.52
C LEU A 65 -1.62 14.72 1.74
N LEU A 66 -1.59 14.92 0.43
CA LEU A 66 -2.81 14.96 -0.40
C LEU A 66 -3.52 13.61 -0.42
N CYS A 67 -2.80 12.51 -0.60
CA CYS A 67 -3.39 11.17 -0.52
C CYS A 67 -3.93 10.86 0.88
N GLY A 68 -3.25 11.34 1.93
CA GLY A 68 -3.76 11.25 3.30
C GLY A 68 -5.11 11.96 3.48
N LEU A 69 -5.28 13.15 2.92
CA LEU A 69 -6.56 13.87 2.94
C LEU A 69 -7.65 13.10 2.18
N ILE A 70 -7.32 12.49 1.04
CA ILE A 70 -8.25 11.63 0.32
C ILE A 70 -8.67 10.44 1.18
N GLY A 71 -7.76 9.83 1.93
CA GLY A 71 -8.08 8.78 2.88
C GLY A 71 -9.06 9.24 3.94
N ILE A 72 -8.88 10.44 4.52
CA ILE A 72 -9.86 11.03 5.45
C ILE A 72 -11.23 11.21 4.79
N LEU A 73 -11.27 11.70 3.55
CA LEU A 73 -12.52 11.88 2.81
C LEU A 73 -13.22 10.54 2.55
N CYS A 74 -12.51 9.53 2.05
CA CYS A 74 -13.05 8.20 1.83
C CYS A 74 -13.64 7.58 3.11
N TYR A 75 -12.91 7.68 4.21
CA TYR A 75 -13.40 7.20 5.50
C TYR A 75 -14.62 7.99 5.98
N SER A 76 -14.50 9.32 6.04
CA SER A 76 -15.49 10.19 6.66
C SER A 76 -16.81 10.23 5.89
N LEU A 77 -16.76 10.22 4.56
CA LEU A 77 -17.95 10.32 3.71
C LEU A 77 -18.63 8.97 3.46
N VAL A 78 -17.88 7.87 3.43
CA VAL A 78 -18.41 6.56 3.05
C VAL A 78 -18.44 5.58 4.23
N LEU A 79 -17.30 5.25 4.81
CA LEU A 79 -17.26 4.18 5.82
C LEU A 79 -17.86 4.61 7.17
N ARG A 80 -17.51 5.80 7.64
CA ARG A 80 -18.01 6.32 8.91
C ARG A 80 -19.53 6.30 9.02
N PRO A 81 -20.33 6.84 8.07
CA PRO A 81 -21.78 6.80 8.15
C PRO A 81 -22.34 5.37 8.09
N LEU A 82 -21.69 4.45 7.35
CA LEU A 82 -22.09 3.05 7.30
C LEU A 82 -21.81 2.33 8.63
N ILE A 83 -20.64 2.54 9.22
CA ILE A 83 -20.26 1.99 10.53
C ILE A 83 -21.25 2.48 11.61
N LYS A 84 -21.59 3.78 11.62
CA LYS A 84 -22.56 4.34 12.57
C LYS A 84 -23.97 3.78 12.42
N ARG A 85 -24.33 3.30 11.22
CA ARG A 85 -25.60 2.63 10.94
C ARG A 85 -25.58 1.13 11.23
N GLY A 86 -24.48 0.61 11.79
CA GLY A 86 -24.34 -0.82 12.12
C GLY A 86 -24.15 -1.71 10.89
N ALA A 87 -23.59 -1.19 9.81
CA ALA A 87 -23.32 -1.98 8.60
C ALA A 87 -22.38 -3.15 8.91
N SER A 88 -22.67 -4.33 8.34
CA SER A 88 -21.82 -5.51 8.48
C SER A 88 -20.48 -5.31 7.78
N VAL A 89 -19.46 -6.08 8.17
CA VAL A 89 -18.12 -6.05 7.54
C VAL A 89 -18.23 -6.25 6.02
N VAL A 90 -19.12 -7.13 5.57
CA VAL A 90 -19.32 -7.39 4.13
C VAL A 90 -19.82 -6.13 3.41
N ILE A 91 -20.76 -5.38 3.98
CA ILE A 91 -21.26 -4.12 3.41
C ILE A 91 -20.12 -3.10 3.33
N LEU A 92 -19.28 -3.02 4.36
CA LEU A 92 -18.12 -2.12 4.36
C LEU A 92 -17.06 -2.53 3.32
N MET A 93 -16.84 -3.82 3.11
CA MET A 93 -15.98 -4.32 2.01
C MET A 93 -16.54 -3.93 0.65
N ILE A 94 -17.85 -4.11 0.41
CA ILE A 94 -18.51 -3.69 -0.84
C ILE A 94 -18.38 -2.17 -1.03
N ALA A 95 -18.50 -1.39 0.05
CA ALA A 95 -18.31 0.06 -0.02
C ALA A 95 -16.88 0.45 -0.42
N THR A 96 -15.84 -0.27 0.04
CA THR A 96 -14.46 -0.01 -0.41
C THR A 96 -14.21 -0.44 -1.85
N LEU A 97 -14.89 -1.49 -2.35
CA LEU A 97 -14.90 -1.85 -3.79
C LEU A 97 -15.59 -0.77 -4.63
N ALA A 98 -16.71 -0.23 -4.16
CA ALA A 98 -17.38 0.88 -4.85
C ALA A 98 -16.49 2.14 -4.89
N LEU A 99 -15.77 2.44 -3.80
CA LEU A 99 -14.78 3.51 -3.77
C LEU A 99 -13.64 3.27 -4.77
N ASP A 100 -13.17 2.03 -4.91
CA ASP A 100 -12.17 1.65 -5.92
C ASP A 100 -12.63 2.00 -7.32
N LEU A 101 -13.85 1.61 -7.69
CA LEU A 101 -14.43 1.91 -9.02
C LEU A 101 -14.64 3.41 -9.26
N ILE A 102 -15.07 4.16 -8.24
CA ILE A 102 -15.23 5.61 -8.34
C ILE A 102 -13.87 6.29 -8.57
N LEU A 103 -12.85 5.92 -7.78
CA LEU A 103 -11.51 6.46 -7.93
C LEU A 103 -10.88 6.06 -9.27
N LEU A 104 -11.08 4.83 -9.72
CA LEU A 104 -10.63 4.36 -11.03
C LEU A 104 -11.24 5.19 -12.16
N GLY A 105 -12.56 5.42 -12.15
CA GLY A 105 -13.24 6.26 -13.12
C GLY A 105 -12.75 7.70 -13.07
N PHE A 106 -12.52 8.24 -11.87
CA PHE A 106 -11.96 9.58 -11.69
C PHE A 106 -10.54 9.69 -12.27
N ILE A 107 -9.66 8.72 -12.01
CA ILE A 107 -8.31 8.65 -12.57
C ILE A 107 -8.36 8.58 -14.10
N GLY A 108 -9.27 7.79 -14.67
CA GLY A 108 -9.46 7.71 -16.12
C GLY A 108 -9.80 9.06 -16.72
N SER A 109 -10.81 9.75 -16.18
CA SER A 109 -11.20 11.10 -16.63
C SER A 109 -10.09 12.13 -16.41
N LEU A 110 -9.35 12.01 -15.31
CA LEU A 110 -8.21 12.87 -15.01
C LEU A 110 -7.07 12.68 -16.03
N SER A 111 -6.81 11.42 -16.43
CA SER A 111 -5.79 11.13 -17.45
C SER A 111 -6.14 11.71 -18.80
N ASP A 112 -7.43 11.64 -19.21
CA ASP A 112 -7.91 12.25 -20.44
C ASP A 112 -7.73 13.77 -20.41
N ALA A 113 -8.11 14.42 -19.31
CA ALA A 113 -7.97 15.86 -19.14
C ALA A 113 -6.52 16.32 -19.17
N ILE A 114 -5.60 15.57 -18.54
CA ILE A 114 -4.16 15.89 -18.57
C ILE A 114 -3.62 15.80 -20.01
N GLU A 115 -3.98 14.75 -20.76
CA GLU A 115 -3.56 14.61 -22.17
C GLU A 115 -4.10 15.74 -23.05
N GLU A 116 -5.35 16.13 -22.88
CA GLU A 116 -5.96 17.23 -23.63
C GLU A 116 -5.25 18.57 -23.37
N ILE A 117 -4.96 18.88 -22.10
CA ILE A 117 -4.35 20.16 -21.71
C ILE A 117 -2.86 20.21 -22.04
N THR A 118 -2.12 19.12 -21.81
CA THR A 118 -0.65 19.13 -21.90
C THR A 118 -0.11 18.60 -23.23
N SER A 119 -0.95 17.93 -24.03
CA SER A 119 -0.54 17.17 -25.23
C SER A 119 0.57 16.14 -24.94
N LYS A 120 0.67 15.68 -23.69
CA LYS A 120 1.63 14.67 -23.23
C LYS A 120 0.87 13.44 -22.76
N SER A 121 1.46 12.25 -22.94
CA SER A 121 0.82 11.01 -22.50
C SER A 121 0.60 10.98 -20.99
N ALA A 122 -0.65 10.73 -20.56
CA ALA A 122 -1.03 10.51 -19.18
C ALA A 122 -1.79 9.18 -18.98
N LYS A 123 -2.32 8.59 -20.06
CA LYS A 123 -2.92 7.24 -20.01
C LYS A 123 -1.89 6.16 -19.71
N LYS A 124 -0.65 6.44 -20.06
CA LYS A 124 0.47 5.50 -19.93
C LYS A 124 1.76 6.31 -19.74
N PHE A 125 2.39 6.18 -18.57
CA PHE A 125 3.58 6.94 -18.26
C PHE A 125 4.55 6.19 -17.34
N ILE A 126 5.81 6.60 -17.39
CA ILE A 126 6.91 6.10 -16.58
C ILE A 126 7.82 7.27 -16.18
N PHE A 127 8.41 7.22 -14.98
CA PHE A 127 9.34 8.24 -14.49
C PHE A 127 10.81 7.81 -14.57
N ALA A 128 11.12 6.66 -15.14
CA ALA A 128 12.50 6.16 -15.24
C ALA A 128 13.47 7.17 -15.89
N ILE A 129 12.98 8.01 -16.79
CA ILE A 129 13.78 9.08 -17.46
C ILE A 129 14.18 10.21 -16.51
N TYR A 130 13.51 10.36 -15.37
CA TYR A 130 13.80 11.35 -14.34
C TYR A 130 14.63 10.77 -13.19
N ASP A 131 15.01 9.50 -13.28
CA ASP A 131 15.85 8.88 -12.25
C ASP A 131 17.31 9.32 -12.43
N PHE A 132 18.04 9.36 -11.32
CA PHE A 132 19.46 9.62 -11.33
C PHE A 132 20.23 8.33 -11.03
N GLU A 133 21.48 8.27 -11.46
CA GLU A 133 22.36 7.15 -11.18
C GLU A 133 23.57 7.60 -10.36
N ILE A 134 23.91 6.81 -9.32
CA ILE A 134 25.11 7.02 -8.52
C ILE A 134 25.95 5.74 -8.60
N SER A 135 27.12 5.83 -9.21
CA SER A 135 28.05 4.70 -9.34
C SER A 135 27.44 3.44 -9.99
N GLY A 136 26.53 3.64 -10.98
CA GLY A 136 25.84 2.54 -11.68
C GLY A 136 24.65 1.93 -10.93
N ILE A 137 24.24 2.55 -9.83
CA ILE A 137 23.06 2.16 -9.05
C ILE A 137 21.96 3.19 -9.28
N SER A 138 20.73 2.73 -9.52
CA SER A 138 19.56 3.59 -9.76
C SER A 138 19.17 4.38 -8.51
N GLY A 139 18.84 5.67 -8.68
CA GLY A 139 18.42 6.58 -7.62
C GLY A 139 17.17 6.09 -6.87
N ILE A 140 16.25 5.43 -7.59
CA ILE A 140 15.04 4.86 -6.98
C ILE A 140 15.35 3.85 -5.86
N LEU A 141 16.48 3.11 -5.94
CA LEU A 141 16.87 2.20 -4.87
C LEU A 141 17.17 2.96 -3.58
N PHE A 142 17.92 4.06 -3.67
CA PHE A 142 18.25 4.90 -2.51
C PHE A 142 17.00 5.58 -1.95
N VAL A 143 16.18 6.17 -2.83
CA VAL A 143 14.97 6.90 -2.41
C VAL A 143 13.92 5.96 -1.82
N SER A 144 13.65 4.81 -2.43
CA SER A 144 12.68 3.84 -1.89
C SER A 144 13.13 3.26 -0.55
N THR A 145 14.42 2.93 -0.42
CA THR A 145 14.98 2.41 0.83
C THR A 145 14.99 3.48 1.92
N ALA A 146 15.40 4.71 1.62
CA ALA A 146 15.35 5.83 2.55
C ALA A 146 13.90 6.14 2.98
N SER A 147 12.95 6.10 2.06
CA SER A 147 11.52 6.27 2.35
C SER A 147 11.01 5.17 3.28
N MET A 148 11.37 3.91 3.02
CA MET A 148 11.00 2.78 3.87
C MET A 148 11.56 2.94 5.28
N ILE A 149 12.85 3.25 5.42
CA ILE A 149 13.49 3.48 6.73
C ILE A 149 12.83 4.66 7.45
N SER A 150 12.60 5.77 6.76
CA SER A 150 11.95 6.96 7.33
C SER A 150 10.55 6.64 7.85
N ILE A 151 9.76 5.88 7.10
CA ILE A 151 8.43 5.45 7.52
C ILE A 151 8.49 4.47 8.70
N LEU A 152 9.46 3.56 8.73
CA LEU A 152 9.65 2.67 9.88
C LEU A 152 9.97 3.44 11.17
N VAL A 153 10.85 4.45 11.07
CA VAL A 153 11.18 5.33 12.19
C VAL A 153 9.96 6.15 12.61
N LEU A 154 9.22 6.72 11.65
CA LEU A 154 7.99 7.46 11.91
C LEU A 154 6.94 6.59 12.62
N LEU A 155 6.70 5.38 12.11
CA LEU A 155 5.74 4.44 12.70
C LEU A 155 6.19 3.99 14.10
N TRP A 156 7.48 3.68 14.27
CA TRP A 156 8.01 3.36 15.60
C TRP A 156 7.75 4.51 16.59
N PHE A 157 8.05 5.75 16.20
CA PHE A 157 7.78 6.92 17.03
C PHE A 157 6.28 7.07 17.33
N LEU A 158 5.43 7.02 16.29
CA LEU A 158 3.97 7.13 16.43
C LEU A 158 3.39 6.06 17.35
N LEU A 159 3.82 4.80 17.19
CA LEU A 159 3.27 3.66 17.93
C LEU A 159 3.75 3.60 19.37
N PHE A 160 5.01 3.94 19.65
CA PHE A 160 5.60 3.73 20.98
C PHE A 160 5.76 5.02 21.80
N LYS A 161 5.77 6.20 21.17
CA LYS A 161 6.03 7.47 21.83
C LYS A 161 4.85 8.43 21.83
N THR A 162 3.72 8.10 21.17
CA THR A 162 2.57 9.01 21.07
C THR A 162 1.29 8.42 21.68
N LYS A 163 0.35 9.33 22.02
CA LYS A 163 -1.01 8.96 22.47
C LYS A 163 -1.77 8.17 21.41
N PHE A 164 -1.50 8.41 20.12
CA PHE A 164 -2.07 7.66 19.02
C PHE A 164 -1.71 6.17 19.10
N GLY A 165 -0.46 5.85 19.36
CA GLY A 165 -0.02 4.44 19.48
C GLY A 165 -0.70 3.73 20.66
N ILE A 166 -0.95 4.41 21.76
CA ILE A 166 -1.71 3.86 22.90
C ILE A 166 -3.17 3.61 22.46
N ALA A 167 -3.80 4.63 21.86
CA ALA A 167 -5.17 4.56 21.37
C ALA A 167 -5.36 3.45 20.31
N LEU A 168 -4.41 3.31 19.39
CA LEU A 168 -4.42 2.26 18.38
C LEU A 168 -4.41 0.86 19.02
N ARG A 169 -3.47 0.59 19.92
CA ARG A 169 -3.35 -0.72 20.59
C ARG A 169 -4.59 -1.04 21.43
N ALA A 170 -5.10 -0.08 22.21
CA ALA A 170 -6.31 -0.25 22.98
C ALA A 170 -7.54 -0.53 22.08
N SER A 171 -7.65 0.19 20.96
CA SER A 171 -8.73 -0.02 19.98
C SER A 171 -8.64 -1.36 19.25
N MET A 172 -7.43 -1.93 19.12
CA MET A 172 -7.22 -3.26 18.54
C MET A 172 -7.70 -4.37 19.47
N GLU A 173 -7.46 -4.23 20.77
CA GLU A 173 -7.84 -5.24 21.74
C GLU A 173 -9.35 -5.26 21.99
N ASN A 174 -9.93 -4.09 22.28
CA ASN A 174 -11.37 -3.96 22.49
C ASN A 174 -11.81 -2.50 22.27
N PRO A 175 -12.40 -2.16 21.11
CA PRO A 175 -12.87 -0.81 20.81
C PRO A 175 -13.87 -0.27 21.82
N ALA A 176 -14.83 -1.11 22.27
CA ALA A 176 -15.86 -0.69 23.23
C ALA A 176 -15.25 -0.36 24.60
N LEU A 177 -14.30 -1.17 25.06
CA LEU A 177 -13.58 -0.89 26.31
C LEU A 177 -12.71 0.37 26.20
N ALA A 178 -12.06 0.56 25.05
CA ALA A 178 -11.26 1.75 24.78
C ALA A 178 -12.12 3.03 24.86
N GLU A 179 -13.32 3.01 24.30
CA GLU A 179 -14.28 4.13 24.38
C GLU A 179 -14.70 4.44 25.84
N VAL A 180 -15.00 3.40 26.63
CA VAL A 180 -15.33 3.56 28.06
C VAL A 180 -14.16 4.16 28.83
N MET A 181 -12.92 3.85 28.46
CA MET A 181 -11.71 4.44 29.06
C MET A 181 -11.39 5.84 28.54
N GLY A 182 -12.27 6.44 27.72
CA GLY A 182 -12.13 7.80 27.20
C GLY A 182 -11.24 7.93 25.95
N ILE A 183 -10.92 6.83 25.29
CA ILE A 183 -10.17 6.85 24.03
C ILE A 183 -11.14 7.10 22.87
N ASP A 184 -10.87 8.16 22.09
CA ASP A 184 -11.64 8.48 20.90
C ASP A 184 -11.25 7.54 19.74
N VAL A 185 -11.94 6.40 19.66
CA VAL A 185 -11.72 5.37 18.63
C VAL A 185 -11.98 5.93 17.23
N GLU A 186 -12.90 6.88 17.10
CA GLU A 186 -13.23 7.51 15.82
C GLU A 186 -12.05 8.34 15.28
N LYS A 187 -11.41 9.16 16.12
CA LYS A 187 -10.20 9.90 15.73
C LYS A 187 -9.05 8.95 15.37
N THR A 188 -8.95 7.83 16.08
CA THR A 188 -7.94 6.81 15.76
C THR A 188 -8.16 6.21 14.37
N ARG A 189 -9.40 5.92 13.99
CA ARG A 189 -9.77 5.44 12.65
C ARG A 189 -9.47 6.48 11.57
N ILE A 190 -9.89 7.74 11.77
CA ILE A 190 -9.61 8.83 10.81
C ILE A 190 -8.11 8.97 10.57
N PHE A 191 -7.31 8.99 11.63
CA PHE A 191 -5.86 9.13 11.51
C PHE A 191 -5.21 7.90 10.86
N SER A 192 -5.73 6.70 11.12
CA SER A 192 -5.26 5.46 10.46
C SER A 192 -5.53 5.48 8.95
N TRP A 193 -6.68 5.99 8.54
CA TRP A 193 -7.01 6.16 7.10
C TRP A 193 -6.15 7.24 6.45
N PHE A 194 -5.89 8.35 7.16
CA PHE A 194 -4.92 9.34 6.70
C PHE A 194 -3.55 8.72 6.47
N LEU A 195 -3.00 8.05 7.48
CA LEU A 195 -1.66 7.47 7.43
C LEU A 195 -1.55 6.38 6.36
N SER A 196 -2.53 5.49 6.28
CA SER A 196 -2.60 4.43 5.27
C SER A 196 -2.57 4.99 3.85
N SER A 197 -3.45 5.95 3.56
CA SER A 197 -3.55 6.57 2.23
C SER A 197 -2.33 7.43 1.91
N SER A 198 -1.70 8.04 2.91
CA SER A 198 -0.41 8.73 2.76
C SER A 198 0.69 7.76 2.34
N LEU A 199 0.76 6.57 2.95
CA LEU A 199 1.71 5.52 2.56
C LEU A 199 1.44 5.01 1.14
N ALA A 200 0.17 4.86 0.78
CA ALA A 200 -0.22 4.52 -0.59
C ALA A 200 0.23 5.60 -1.59
N GLY A 201 0.03 6.87 -1.28
CA GLY A 201 0.48 7.99 -2.12
C GLY A 201 2.00 8.05 -2.28
N LEU A 202 2.74 7.83 -1.18
CA LEU A 202 4.20 7.76 -1.21
C LEU A 202 4.68 6.63 -2.14
N ALA A 203 4.20 5.42 -1.91
CA ALA A 203 4.55 4.28 -2.76
C ALA A 203 4.10 4.51 -4.21
N GLY A 204 2.92 5.11 -4.41
CA GLY A 204 2.38 5.49 -5.71
C GLY A 204 3.26 6.48 -6.46
N THR A 205 3.85 7.46 -5.77
CA THR A 205 4.81 8.40 -6.39
C THR A 205 6.06 7.69 -6.90
N LEU A 206 6.49 6.63 -6.24
CA LEU A 206 7.69 5.86 -6.58
C LEU A 206 7.43 4.73 -7.60
N LEU A 207 6.19 4.24 -7.71
CA LEU A 207 5.81 3.17 -8.64
C LEU A 207 6.20 3.46 -10.10
N PRO A 208 5.98 4.67 -10.66
CA PRO A 208 6.32 4.98 -12.05
C PRO A 208 7.81 4.90 -12.39
N PHE A 209 8.70 4.93 -11.40
CA PHE A 209 10.14 4.70 -11.62
C PHE A 209 10.45 3.24 -11.91
N LYS A 210 9.59 2.32 -11.44
CA LYS A 210 9.80 0.88 -11.56
C LYS A 210 9.02 0.24 -12.69
N GLN A 211 7.80 0.69 -12.92
CA GLN A 211 6.89 0.12 -13.91
C GLN A 211 6.03 1.19 -14.55
N GLU A 212 5.50 0.85 -15.70
CA GLU A 212 4.55 1.69 -16.41
C GLU A 212 3.22 1.77 -15.66
N ILE A 213 2.68 2.97 -15.54
CA ILE A 213 1.42 3.25 -14.86
C ILE A 213 0.34 3.49 -15.89
N VAL A 214 -0.74 2.75 -15.74
CA VAL A 214 -2.02 2.96 -16.41
C VAL A 214 -3.11 3.10 -15.34
N PRO A 215 -4.29 3.68 -15.62
CA PRO A 215 -5.37 3.82 -14.62
C PRO A 215 -5.70 2.50 -13.88
N LEU A 216 -5.67 1.38 -14.59
CA LEU A 216 -5.97 0.05 -14.05
C LEU A 216 -4.85 -0.55 -13.16
N THR A 217 -3.67 0.04 -13.11
CA THR A 217 -2.54 -0.50 -12.34
C THR A 217 -2.90 -0.73 -10.87
N GLY A 218 -3.78 0.12 -10.30
CA GLY A 218 -4.25 -0.01 -8.91
C GLY A 218 -4.95 -1.34 -8.64
N SER A 219 -5.88 -1.70 -9.52
CA SER A 219 -6.63 -2.97 -9.43
C SER A 219 -5.75 -4.20 -9.67
N LEU A 220 -4.61 -4.07 -10.33
CA LEU A 220 -3.65 -5.15 -10.50
C LEU A 220 -2.72 -5.31 -9.29
N ILE A 221 -2.22 -4.20 -8.74
CA ILE A 221 -1.25 -4.24 -7.65
C ILE A 221 -1.90 -4.60 -6.31
N ILE A 222 -3.22 -4.39 -6.17
CA ILE A 222 -3.95 -4.72 -4.94
C ILE A 222 -3.83 -6.21 -4.59
N VAL A 223 -3.70 -7.09 -5.58
CA VAL A 223 -3.49 -8.53 -5.39
C VAL A 223 -2.19 -8.81 -4.62
N SER A 224 -1.09 -8.16 -5.02
CA SER A 224 0.21 -8.29 -4.34
C SER A 224 0.16 -7.67 -2.94
N ILE A 225 -0.54 -6.54 -2.76
CA ILE A 225 -0.71 -5.86 -1.48
C ILE A 225 -1.47 -6.74 -0.48
N PHE A 226 -2.60 -7.30 -0.90
CA PHE A 226 -3.38 -8.23 -0.05
C PHE A 226 -2.60 -9.49 0.28
N SER A 227 -1.95 -10.09 -0.73
CA SER A 227 -1.11 -11.27 -0.51
C SER A 227 -0.02 -10.98 0.51
N ALA A 228 0.67 -9.85 0.41
CA ALA A 228 1.70 -9.43 1.35
C ALA A 228 1.15 -9.25 2.77
N SER A 229 0.03 -8.53 2.91
CA SER A 229 -0.59 -8.27 4.22
C SER A 229 -1.11 -9.55 4.87
N ILE A 230 -1.73 -10.45 4.11
CA ILE A 230 -2.30 -11.70 4.65
C ILE A 230 -1.17 -12.68 4.97
N VAL A 231 -0.21 -12.86 4.08
CA VAL A 231 0.97 -13.72 4.29
C VAL A 231 1.76 -13.28 5.52
N GLY A 232 1.94 -11.99 5.71
CA GLY A 232 2.58 -11.44 6.89
C GLY A 232 1.74 -11.59 8.17
N GLY A 233 0.42 -11.53 8.02
CA GLY A 233 -0.58 -11.48 9.11
C GLY A 233 -1.26 -10.12 9.17
N LEU A 234 -2.54 -10.05 8.77
CA LEU A 234 -3.34 -8.81 8.62
C LEU A 234 -3.39 -7.91 9.86
N ALA A 235 -3.24 -8.47 11.05
CA ALA A 235 -3.28 -7.74 12.30
C ALA A 235 -1.88 -7.37 12.85
N SER A 236 -0.81 -7.61 12.07
CA SER A 236 0.57 -7.40 12.51
C SER A 236 1.32 -6.43 11.61
N ILE A 237 1.69 -5.26 12.15
CA ILE A 237 2.49 -4.25 11.43
C ILE A 237 3.86 -4.83 11.02
N ALA A 238 4.52 -5.56 11.93
CA ALA A 238 5.77 -6.26 11.60
C ALA A 238 5.54 -7.35 10.54
N GLY A 239 4.39 -8.05 10.63
CA GLY A 239 3.96 -9.02 9.64
C GLY A 239 3.80 -8.41 8.25
N ALA A 240 3.16 -7.25 8.13
CA ALA A 240 2.98 -6.56 6.86
C ALA A 240 4.32 -6.21 6.18
N ILE A 241 5.32 -5.79 6.96
CA ILE A 241 6.67 -5.52 6.46
C ILE A 241 7.30 -6.79 5.92
N PHE A 242 7.32 -7.84 6.75
CA PHE A 242 7.91 -9.13 6.37
C PHE A 242 7.22 -9.73 5.16
N GLY A 243 5.88 -9.75 5.14
CA GLY A 243 5.09 -10.21 4.02
C GLY A 243 5.31 -9.38 2.75
N GLY A 244 5.46 -8.06 2.90
CA GLY A 244 5.79 -7.14 1.80
C GLY A 244 7.11 -7.48 1.12
N TYR A 245 8.17 -7.70 1.90
CA TYR A 245 9.46 -8.14 1.37
C TYR A 245 9.40 -9.55 0.78
N LEU A 246 8.74 -10.48 1.47
CA LEU A 246 8.61 -11.85 0.98
C LEU A 246 7.88 -11.92 -0.36
N ILE A 247 6.72 -11.26 -0.46
CA ILE A 247 5.95 -11.23 -1.71
C ILE A 247 6.67 -10.42 -2.79
N GLY A 248 7.21 -9.25 -2.46
CA GLY A 248 7.89 -8.40 -3.44
C GLY A 248 9.13 -9.08 -4.06
N ILE A 249 9.96 -9.72 -3.24
CA ILE A 249 11.12 -10.47 -3.70
C ILE A 249 10.68 -11.69 -4.52
N SER A 250 9.75 -12.49 -3.99
CA SER A 250 9.30 -13.71 -4.67
C SER A 250 8.61 -13.40 -6.01
N GLU A 251 7.73 -12.41 -6.07
CA GLU A 251 7.09 -11.96 -7.30
C GLU A 251 8.12 -11.48 -8.32
N SER A 252 9.06 -10.63 -7.91
CA SER A 252 10.07 -10.07 -8.81
C SER A 252 11.04 -11.14 -9.35
N LEU A 253 11.60 -11.97 -8.47
CA LEU A 253 12.58 -12.99 -8.86
C LEU A 253 11.95 -14.17 -9.61
N ALA A 254 10.80 -14.66 -9.15
CA ALA A 254 10.13 -15.77 -9.82
C ALA A 254 9.60 -15.36 -11.20
N THR A 255 9.03 -14.16 -11.34
CA THR A 255 8.59 -13.64 -12.64
C THR A 255 9.77 -13.55 -13.62
N TYR A 256 10.92 -13.05 -13.16
CA TYR A 256 12.12 -12.98 -13.99
C TYR A 256 12.64 -14.38 -14.37
N GLY A 257 12.74 -15.31 -13.40
CA GLY A 257 13.17 -16.67 -13.66
C GLY A 257 12.25 -17.39 -14.66
N LEU A 258 10.93 -17.23 -14.50
CA LEU A 258 9.96 -17.81 -15.45
C LEU A 258 10.05 -17.16 -16.84
N SER A 259 10.33 -15.85 -16.91
CA SER A 259 10.48 -15.18 -18.21
C SER A 259 11.70 -15.66 -19.01
N MET A 260 12.74 -16.14 -18.34
CA MET A 260 13.90 -16.76 -19.01
C MET A 260 13.57 -18.13 -19.62
N ILE A 261 12.61 -18.87 -19.05
CA ILE A 261 12.23 -20.22 -19.48
C ILE A 261 11.11 -20.17 -20.52
N PHE A 262 10.08 -19.35 -20.26
CA PHE A 262 8.83 -19.32 -21.03
C PHE A 262 8.70 -18.09 -21.94
N GLY A 263 9.69 -17.18 -21.92
CA GLY A 263 9.65 -15.93 -22.68
C GLY A 263 8.93 -14.78 -21.96
N SER A 264 8.92 -13.60 -22.58
CA SER A 264 8.41 -12.36 -21.98
C SER A 264 6.90 -12.33 -21.74
N GLU A 265 6.12 -13.19 -22.40
CA GLU A 265 4.67 -13.25 -22.24
C GLU A 265 4.25 -13.66 -20.82
N ILE A 266 5.11 -14.38 -20.09
CA ILE A 266 4.86 -14.81 -18.72
C ILE A 266 4.75 -13.61 -17.74
N LEU A 267 5.29 -12.45 -18.11
CA LEU A 267 5.20 -11.22 -17.32
C LEU A 267 3.75 -10.78 -17.06
N LEU A 268 2.84 -11.11 -17.99
CA LEU A 268 1.40 -10.84 -17.84
C LEU A 268 0.78 -11.65 -16.69
N TYR A 269 1.38 -12.77 -16.35
CA TYR A 269 0.92 -13.68 -15.30
C TYR A 269 1.66 -13.50 -13.97
N SER A 270 2.42 -12.42 -13.80
CA SER A 270 3.20 -12.14 -12.57
C SER A 270 2.37 -12.22 -11.29
N LYS A 271 1.08 -11.85 -11.34
CA LYS A 271 0.16 -11.88 -10.20
C LYS A 271 -0.25 -13.28 -9.72
N VAL A 272 0.04 -14.31 -10.50
CA VAL A 272 -0.15 -15.72 -10.08
C VAL A 272 0.80 -16.06 -8.92
N ILE A 273 2.01 -15.47 -8.89
CA ILE A 273 3.01 -15.76 -7.84
C ILE A 273 2.53 -15.34 -6.46
N PRO A 274 2.13 -14.06 -6.23
CA PRO A 274 1.60 -13.66 -4.92
C PRO A 274 0.32 -14.41 -4.52
N LEU A 275 -0.57 -14.75 -5.46
CA LEU A 275 -1.76 -15.55 -5.19
C LEU A 275 -1.40 -16.97 -4.76
N THR A 276 -0.46 -17.61 -5.45
CA THR A 276 0.01 -18.97 -5.08
C THR A 276 0.65 -18.95 -3.69
N ALA A 277 1.52 -17.97 -3.41
CA ALA A 277 2.13 -17.79 -2.10
C ALA A 277 1.06 -17.59 -1.01
N LEU A 278 0.04 -16.78 -1.28
CA LEU A 278 -1.10 -16.56 -0.39
C LEU A 278 -1.82 -17.87 -0.06
N VAL A 279 -2.18 -18.66 -1.08
CA VAL A 279 -2.88 -19.94 -0.89
C VAL A 279 -2.04 -20.91 -0.05
N ILE A 280 -0.75 -21.05 -0.38
CA ILE A 280 0.16 -21.93 0.37
C ILE A 280 0.23 -21.50 1.84
N VAL A 281 0.42 -20.20 2.10
CA VAL A 281 0.54 -19.71 3.48
C VAL A 281 -0.77 -19.88 4.25
N LEU A 282 -1.92 -19.60 3.65
CA LEU A 282 -3.21 -19.79 4.31
C LEU A 282 -3.50 -21.25 4.65
N LEU A 283 -3.06 -22.20 3.82
CA LEU A 283 -3.20 -23.63 4.08
C LEU A 283 -2.29 -24.11 5.23
N LEU A 284 -1.07 -23.55 5.32
CA LEU A 284 -0.09 -23.97 6.32
C LEU A 284 -0.20 -23.17 7.63
N MET A 285 -0.44 -21.87 7.51
CA MET A 285 -0.46 -20.89 8.62
C MET A 285 -1.60 -19.88 8.43
N PRO A 286 -2.85 -20.22 8.76
CA PRO A 286 -4.03 -19.36 8.47
C PRO A 286 -4.02 -18.01 9.19
N GLN A 287 -3.13 -17.80 10.18
CA GLN A 287 -2.96 -16.54 10.90
C GLN A 287 -1.80 -15.67 10.34
N GLY A 288 -1.19 -16.11 9.22
CA GLY A 288 0.00 -15.51 8.66
C GLY A 288 1.30 -16.04 9.29
N ILE A 289 2.42 -15.78 8.60
CA ILE A 289 3.73 -16.36 8.96
C ILE A 289 4.20 -15.86 10.32
N VAL A 290 4.09 -14.57 10.61
CA VAL A 290 4.65 -13.98 11.85
C VAL A 290 3.93 -14.49 13.09
N GLU A 291 2.61 -14.59 13.07
CA GLU A 291 1.86 -15.17 14.20
C GLU A 291 2.00 -16.68 14.28
N GLY A 292 2.06 -17.34 13.13
CA GLY A 292 2.31 -18.79 13.06
C GLY A 292 3.64 -19.15 13.69
N LEU A 293 4.73 -18.47 13.33
CA LEU A 293 6.06 -18.68 13.93
C LEU A 293 6.08 -18.38 15.43
N ARG A 294 5.40 -17.33 15.88
CA ARG A 294 5.32 -16.99 17.31
C ARG A 294 4.65 -18.08 18.14
N LYS A 295 3.59 -18.73 17.60
CA LYS A 295 2.94 -19.88 18.26
C LYS A 295 3.85 -21.12 18.26
N TRP A 296 4.53 -21.37 17.16
CA TRP A 296 5.48 -22.49 17.04
C TRP A 296 6.62 -22.36 18.06
N ILE A 297 7.24 -21.21 18.16
CA ILE A 297 8.32 -20.96 19.14
C ILE A 297 7.82 -21.16 20.57
N LYS A 298 6.60 -20.69 20.90
CA LYS A 298 6.01 -20.92 22.22
C LYS A 298 5.71 -22.39 22.49
N PHE A 299 5.38 -23.17 21.47
CA PHE A 299 5.11 -24.60 21.61
C PHE A 299 6.39 -25.41 21.92
N PHE A 300 7.54 -25.02 21.38
CA PHE A 300 8.83 -25.65 21.62
C PHE A 300 9.60 -25.09 22.84
N SER A 301 9.12 -24.03 23.48
CA SER A 301 9.71 -23.44 24.70
C SER A 301 9.08 -23.93 25.99
N ILE A 302 8.16 -24.90 25.92
CA ILE A 302 7.59 -25.70 27.01
C ILE A 302 8.25 -27.08 26.99
#